data_b4aa7d9807f03a4aa952b9e120ddd6ef
#
_entry.id   b4aa7d9807f03a4aa952b9e120ddd6ef
#
_cell.length_a   1.000
_cell.length_b   1.000
_cell.length_c   1.000
_cell.angle_alpha   90.00
_cell.angle_beta   90.00
_cell.angle_gamma   90.00
#
_symmetry.space_group_name_H-M   'P 1'
#
loop_
_entity.id
_entity.type
_entity.pdbx_description
1 polymer ?
#
loop_
_entity_poly.entity_id
_entity_poly.type
_entity_poly.pdbx_seq_one_letter_code
_entity_poly.pdbx_strand_id
1 'polypeptide(L)'
;MSTITGIPIKPLKPGSPEWLKTISASKVPAILRVSPFQSRFTLWQTMAGNIPANAGSKATERGTYLEPSVLAWFKSQHPDDTVHAGRSFAHPDHLDWTAAPDSYCDDPDNVYAVEAKTAQYSDGWGLEGTAEIPPYYFAQAVWQMIVTGVRKVYIPVLFGQPFEFREYVIEWADVEVDVPAIIAEVIAYQVSLEDNNPPMTDGDMSTYETVRALHPSIEPTETALPDNLAYRYLINKQAAVDAAALEQHAKTDIANYMGNAKKATWNGATIFTRQSKGGGTPYLVVGRALPTINQEQDKAA
;
A
#
# COMPACT_ATOMS: atom_id res chain seq x y z
N MET A 1 -11.91 27.44 -13.95
CA MET A 1 -12.93 26.41 -13.83
C MET A 1 -12.23 25.07 -13.97
N SER A 2 -12.35 24.20 -13.00
CA SER A 2 -11.83 22.83 -13.08
C SER A 2 -12.84 21.98 -13.85
N THR A 3 -12.37 21.07 -14.71
CA THR A 3 -13.23 20.12 -15.43
C THR A 3 -12.54 18.77 -15.47
N ILE A 4 -13.31 17.69 -15.54
CA ILE A 4 -12.75 16.36 -15.82
C ILE A 4 -12.27 16.36 -17.26
N THR A 5 -10.96 16.19 -17.47
CA THR A 5 -10.33 16.10 -18.79
C THR A 5 -10.13 14.66 -19.24
N GLY A 6 -10.18 13.72 -18.32
CA GLY A 6 -10.10 12.28 -18.62
C GLY A 6 -11.19 11.82 -19.59
N ILE A 7 -10.82 10.99 -20.55
CA ILE A 7 -11.73 10.44 -21.56
C ILE A 7 -12.47 9.25 -20.96
N PRO A 8 -13.80 9.26 -20.90
CA PRO A 8 -14.56 8.11 -20.39
C PRO A 8 -14.34 6.86 -21.24
N ILE A 9 -14.05 5.74 -20.58
CA ILE A 9 -13.84 4.44 -21.22
C ILE A 9 -14.75 3.36 -20.58
N LYS A 10 -14.85 2.21 -21.23
CA LYS A 10 -15.49 1.04 -20.62
C LYS A 10 -14.60 0.52 -19.49
N PRO A 11 -15.22 0.05 -18.36
CA PRO A 11 -14.47 -0.56 -17.29
C PRO A 11 -13.62 -1.74 -17.79
N LEU A 12 -12.35 -1.76 -17.41
CA LEU A 12 -11.44 -2.86 -17.73
C LEU A 12 -11.53 -3.91 -16.62
N LYS A 13 -11.75 -5.16 -17.01
CA LYS A 13 -11.78 -6.26 -16.04
C LYS A 13 -10.35 -6.57 -15.55
N PRO A 14 -10.08 -6.53 -14.24
CA PRO A 14 -8.79 -6.91 -13.70
C PRO A 14 -8.33 -8.29 -14.22
N GLY A 15 -7.08 -8.37 -14.68
CA GLY A 15 -6.49 -9.56 -15.27
C GLY A 15 -6.85 -9.82 -16.74
N SER A 16 -7.71 -9.01 -17.37
CA SER A 16 -7.93 -9.13 -18.82
C SER A 16 -6.70 -8.66 -19.64
N PRO A 17 -6.55 -9.12 -20.89
CA PRO A 17 -5.44 -8.68 -21.75
C PRO A 17 -5.36 -7.16 -21.92
N GLU A 18 -6.50 -6.49 -21.97
CA GLU A 18 -6.58 -5.03 -22.08
C GLU A 18 -6.10 -4.38 -20.78
N TRP A 19 -6.56 -4.89 -19.62
CA TRP A 19 -6.13 -4.39 -18.30
C TRP A 19 -4.63 -4.58 -18.08
N LEU A 20 -4.06 -5.71 -18.53
CA LEU A 20 -2.61 -5.97 -18.40
C LEU A 20 -1.77 -4.94 -19.15
N LYS A 21 -2.28 -4.33 -20.21
CA LYS A 21 -1.58 -3.34 -21.04
C LYS A 21 -1.73 -1.91 -20.55
N THR A 22 -2.55 -1.66 -19.55
CA THR A 22 -2.79 -0.30 -19.03
C THR A 22 -2.09 -0.05 -17.70
N ILE A 23 -1.72 1.19 -17.43
CA ILE A 23 -1.30 1.65 -16.12
C ILE A 23 -2.52 2.21 -15.40
N SER A 24 -3.13 1.41 -14.55
CA SER A 24 -4.26 1.85 -13.74
C SER A 24 -3.81 2.44 -12.39
N ALA A 25 -4.65 3.27 -11.79
CA ALA A 25 -4.37 3.90 -10.49
C ALA A 25 -3.99 2.88 -9.41
N SER A 26 -4.57 1.68 -9.43
CA SER A 26 -4.26 0.61 -8.48
C SER A 26 -2.89 -0.05 -8.69
N LYS A 27 -2.25 0.12 -9.86
CA LYS A 27 -0.92 -0.43 -10.16
C LYS A 27 0.21 0.52 -9.76
N VAL A 28 -0.05 1.83 -9.78
CA VAL A 28 0.96 2.87 -9.54
C VAL A 28 1.67 2.72 -8.19
N PRO A 29 1.01 2.36 -7.08
CA PRO A 29 1.71 2.09 -5.83
C PRO A 29 2.82 1.05 -5.92
N ALA A 30 2.63 -0.03 -6.70
CA ALA A 30 3.67 -1.03 -6.91
C ALA A 30 4.80 -0.52 -7.82
N ILE A 31 4.47 0.27 -8.85
CA ILE A 31 5.47 0.94 -9.70
C ILE A 31 6.37 1.85 -8.86
N LEU A 32 5.79 2.61 -7.94
CA LEU A 32 6.49 3.52 -7.03
C LEU A 32 7.12 2.83 -5.81
N ARG A 33 7.01 1.50 -5.68
CA ARG A 33 7.55 0.70 -4.56
C ARG A 33 6.98 1.06 -3.19
N VAL A 34 5.75 1.59 -3.14
CA VAL A 34 5.04 1.92 -1.88
C VAL A 34 3.87 0.96 -1.60
N SER A 35 3.61 -0.01 -2.48
CA SER A 35 2.55 -1.00 -2.27
C SER A 35 2.98 -2.05 -1.22
N PRO A 36 2.16 -2.31 -0.19
CA PRO A 36 2.38 -3.42 0.74
C PRO A 36 1.82 -4.75 0.22
N PHE A 37 1.19 -4.78 -0.96
CA PHE A 37 0.46 -5.94 -1.47
C PHE A 37 1.20 -6.69 -2.58
N GLN A 38 2.02 -5.98 -3.35
CA GLN A 38 2.84 -6.57 -4.40
C GLN A 38 4.01 -5.66 -4.71
N SER A 39 5.14 -6.26 -5.04
CA SER A 39 6.35 -5.56 -5.46
C SER A 39 6.25 -5.07 -6.91
N ARG A 40 7.17 -4.16 -7.27
CA ARG A 40 7.34 -3.71 -8.66
C ARG A 40 7.68 -4.87 -9.60
N PHE A 41 8.50 -5.82 -9.13
CA PHE A 41 8.86 -7.04 -9.87
C PHE A 41 7.64 -7.93 -10.11
N THR A 42 6.83 -8.18 -9.08
CA THR A 42 5.62 -9.00 -9.19
C THR A 42 4.62 -8.39 -10.18
N LEU A 43 4.38 -7.08 -10.08
CA LEU A 43 3.53 -6.39 -11.03
C LEU A 43 4.06 -6.50 -12.46
N TRP A 44 5.37 -6.35 -12.65
CA TRP A 44 6.01 -6.44 -13.98
C TRP A 44 5.79 -7.83 -14.59
N GLN A 45 6.04 -8.90 -13.84
CA GLN A 45 5.84 -10.27 -14.29
C GLN A 45 4.36 -10.56 -14.63
N THR A 46 3.46 -9.96 -13.87
CA THR A 46 2.01 -10.05 -14.14
C THR A 46 1.65 -9.34 -15.45
N MET A 47 2.13 -8.11 -15.65
CA MET A 47 1.83 -7.33 -16.86
C MET A 47 2.50 -7.90 -18.12
N ALA A 48 3.67 -8.52 -17.98
CA ALA A 48 4.33 -9.27 -19.04
C ALA A 48 3.64 -10.61 -19.37
N GLY A 49 2.64 -11.03 -18.57
CA GLY A 49 1.91 -12.27 -18.77
C GLY A 49 2.64 -13.52 -18.32
N ASN A 50 3.75 -13.39 -17.58
CA ASN A 50 4.56 -14.52 -17.11
C ASN A 50 3.94 -15.24 -15.90
N ILE A 51 3.12 -14.52 -15.13
CA ILE A 51 2.33 -15.06 -14.01
C ILE A 51 0.89 -14.52 -14.09
N PRO A 52 -0.11 -15.26 -13.57
CA PRO A 52 -1.48 -14.77 -13.54
C PRO A 52 -1.62 -13.55 -12.61
N ALA A 53 -2.59 -12.67 -12.93
CA ALA A 53 -2.99 -11.60 -12.04
C ALA A 53 -3.55 -12.18 -10.73
N ASN A 54 -3.30 -11.48 -9.61
CA ASN A 54 -3.85 -11.89 -8.32
C ASN A 54 -5.39 -11.94 -8.37
N ALA A 55 -5.96 -13.03 -7.91
CA ALA A 55 -7.41 -13.25 -7.89
C ALA A 55 -8.16 -12.40 -6.82
N GLY A 56 -7.43 -11.60 -6.05
CA GLY A 56 -7.96 -10.85 -4.92
C GLY A 56 -7.82 -11.60 -3.59
N SER A 57 -8.24 -10.96 -2.53
CA SER A 57 -8.17 -11.47 -1.15
C SER A 57 -9.51 -11.30 -0.45
N LYS A 58 -9.68 -11.94 0.71
CA LYS A 58 -10.86 -11.70 1.59
C LYS A 58 -10.99 -10.23 2.02
N ALA A 59 -9.87 -9.51 2.10
CA ALA A 59 -9.89 -8.07 2.37
C ALA A 59 -10.47 -7.28 1.19
N THR A 60 -10.09 -7.62 -0.05
CA THR A 60 -10.65 -7.05 -1.26
C THR A 60 -12.15 -7.35 -1.38
N GLU A 61 -12.55 -8.61 -1.16
CA GLU A 61 -13.97 -9.02 -1.17
C GLU A 61 -14.78 -8.22 -0.14
N ARG A 62 -14.29 -8.11 1.11
CA ARG A 62 -14.93 -7.29 2.15
C ARG A 62 -15.03 -5.83 1.72
N GLY A 63 -13.98 -5.26 1.12
CA GLY A 63 -13.97 -3.89 0.59
C GLY A 63 -15.11 -3.68 -0.38
N THR A 64 -15.27 -4.55 -1.37
CA THR A 64 -16.34 -4.49 -2.38
C THR A 64 -17.74 -4.48 -1.76
N TYR A 65 -18.00 -5.30 -0.72
CA TYR A 65 -19.29 -5.30 -0.04
C TYR A 65 -19.54 -4.06 0.82
N LEU A 66 -18.49 -3.42 1.36
CA LEU A 66 -18.62 -2.25 2.24
C LEU A 66 -18.55 -0.91 1.49
N GLU A 67 -17.98 -0.88 0.30
CA GLU A 67 -17.83 0.33 -0.53
C GLU A 67 -19.14 1.11 -0.70
N PRO A 68 -20.31 0.49 -1.00
CA PRO A 68 -21.56 1.24 -1.09
C PRO A 68 -21.96 1.95 0.20
N SER A 69 -21.60 1.38 1.36
CA SER A 69 -21.89 2.00 2.66
C SER A 69 -20.97 3.20 2.91
N VAL A 70 -19.70 3.09 2.53
CA VAL A 70 -18.73 4.20 2.62
C VAL A 70 -19.17 5.35 1.73
N LEU A 71 -19.57 5.07 0.49
CA LEU A 71 -20.07 6.07 -0.47
C LEU A 71 -21.39 6.70 -0.03
N ALA A 72 -22.29 5.92 0.59
CA ALA A 72 -23.53 6.45 1.13
C ALA A 72 -23.27 7.40 2.30
N TRP A 73 -22.32 7.06 3.17
CA TRP A 73 -21.91 7.95 4.24
C TRP A 73 -21.28 9.23 3.68
N PHE A 74 -20.33 9.13 2.73
CA PHE A 74 -19.73 10.28 2.06
C PHE A 74 -20.77 11.24 1.50
N LYS A 75 -21.76 10.73 0.74
CA LYS A 75 -22.86 11.53 0.19
C LYS A 75 -23.67 12.25 1.27
N SER A 76 -23.83 11.64 2.44
CA SER A 76 -24.56 12.27 3.56
C SER A 76 -23.77 13.42 4.20
N GLN A 77 -22.45 13.45 4.05
CA GLN A 77 -21.59 14.56 4.49
C GLN A 77 -21.52 15.70 3.46
N HIS A 78 -21.85 15.41 2.19
CA HIS A 78 -21.83 16.36 1.06
C HIS A 78 -23.23 16.45 0.42
N PRO A 79 -24.26 16.94 1.17
CA PRO A 79 -25.67 16.88 0.71
C PRO A 79 -25.98 17.83 -0.45
N ASP A 80 -25.15 18.87 -0.63
CA ASP A 80 -25.35 19.88 -1.68
C ASP A 80 -24.62 19.48 -3.00
N ASP A 81 -23.80 18.44 -2.98
CA ASP A 81 -23.01 18.00 -4.13
C ASP A 81 -23.75 16.98 -4.99
N THR A 82 -23.65 17.12 -6.31
CA THR A 82 -24.12 16.10 -7.25
C THR A 82 -23.05 15.01 -7.43
N VAL A 83 -23.05 14.01 -6.57
CA VAL A 83 -22.08 12.91 -6.59
C VAL A 83 -22.55 11.78 -7.50
N HIS A 84 -21.88 11.62 -8.62
CA HIS A 84 -22.14 10.56 -9.62
C HIS A 84 -21.50 9.23 -9.22
N ALA A 85 -22.07 8.12 -9.73
CA ALA A 85 -21.44 6.80 -9.62
C ALA A 85 -20.11 6.75 -10.38
N GLY A 86 -19.19 5.93 -9.90
CA GLY A 86 -17.86 5.79 -10.46
C GLY A 86 -17.84 5.44 -11.96
N ARG A 87 -16.81 5.89 -12.63
CA ARG A 87 -16.59 5.68 -14.06
C ARG A 87 -15.10 5.50 -14.31
N SER A 88 -14.77 4.70 -15.33
CA SER A 88 -13.39 4.57 -15.78
C SER A 88 -13.04 5.66 -16.79
N PHE A 89 -11.83 6.19 -16.65
CA PHE A 89 -11.26 7.23 -17.51
C PHE A 89 -9.90 6.79 -18.03
N ALA A 90 -9.54 7.28 -19.23
CA ALA A 90 -8.20 7.26 -19.77
C ALA A 90 -7.64 8.70 -19.83
N HIS A 91 -6.33 8.84 -19.68
CA HIS A 91 -5.66 10.12 -19.88
C HIS A 91 -5.77 10.57 -21.35
N PRO A 92 -6.06 11.84 -21.64
CA PRO A 92 -6.29 12.29 -23.02
C PRO A 92 -5.07 12.07 -23.95
N ASP A 93 -3.86 12.21 -23.46
CA ASP A 93 -2.62 12.06 -24.25
C ASP A 93 -1.98 10.67 -24.10
N HIS A 94 -2.42 9.85 -23.14
CA HIS A 94 -1.91 8.51 -22.84
C HIS A 94 -3.08 7.56 -22.59
N LEU A 95 -3.66 7.01 -23.66
CA LEU A 95 -4.88 6.18 -23.56
C LEU A 95 -4.71 4.88 -22.76
N ASP A 96 -3.48 4.47 -22.52
CA ASP A 96 -3.08 3.34 -21.70
C ASP A 96 -2.92 3.70 -20.21
N TRP A 97 -3.00 4.98 -19.84
CA TRP A 97 -3.07 5.44 -18.44
C TRP A 97 -4.53 5.57 -18.04
N THR A 98 -4.92 4.83 -17.02
CA THR A 98 -6.33 4.71 -16.64
C THR A 98 -6.56 4.94 -15.16
N ALA A 99 -7.75 5.43 -14.84
CA ALA A 99 -8.25 5.58 -13.47
C ALA A 99 -9.73 5.24 -13.41
N ALA A 100 -10.18 4.72 -12.30
CA ALA A 100 -11.58 4.38 -12.06
C ALA A 100 -11.94 4.78 -10.62
N PRO A 101 -12.19 6.07 -10.33
CA PRO A 101 -12.68 6.50 -9.02
C PRO A 101 -14.05 5.88 -8.73
N ASP A 102 -14.31 5.59 -7.46
CA ASP A 102 -15.55 4.95 -7.00
C ASP A 102 -16.76 5.88 -7.11
N SER A 103 -16.51 7.19 -7.07
CA SER A 103 -17.50 8.25 -7.36
C SER A 103 -16.78 9.52 -7.82
N TYR A 104 -17.55 10.49 -8.36
CA TYR A 104 -16.99 11.80 -8.72
C TYR A 104 -18.09 12.88 -8.72
N CYS A 105 -17.69 14.13 -8.61
CA CYS A 105 -18.51 15.31 -8.85
C CYS A 105 -17.90 16.08 -10.02
N ASP A 106 -18.72 16.49 -10.97
CA ASP A 106 -18.32 17.27 -12.15
C ASP A 106 -18.96 18.65 -12.20
N ASP A 107 -19.49 19.12 -11.07
CA ASP A 107 -19.93 20.52 -10.93
C ASP A 107 -18.73 21.45 -11.18
N PRO A 108 -18.79 22.39 -12.14
CA PRO A 108 -17.67 23.26 -12.51
C PRO A 108 -17.04 24.02 -11.34
N ASP A 109 -17.81 24.30 -10.31
CA ASP A 109 -17.36 25.02 -9.11
C ASP A 109 -16.79 24.06 -8.03
N ASN A 110 -17.03 22.74 -8.15
CA ASN A 110 -16.61 21.75 -7.15
C ASN A 110 -16.28 20.38 -7.78
N VAL A 111 -15.28 20.34 -8.67
CA VAL A 111 -14.87 19.12 -9.37
C VAL A 111 -13.92 18.28 -8.51
N TYR A 112 -14.28 17.02 -8.24
CA TYR A 112 -13.44 16.10 -7.47
C TYR A 112 -13.72 14.63 -7.82
N ALA A 113 -12.81 13.74 -7.42
CA ALA A 113 -13.00 12.31 -7.41
C ALA A 113 -13.13 11.79 -5.96
N VAL A 114 -13.70 10.61 -5.81
CA VAL A 114 -13.86 9.92 -4.52
C VAL A 114 -13.34 8.50 -4.64
N GLU A 115 -12.50 8.10 -3.71
CA GLU A 115 -11.95 6.76 -3.60
C GLU A 115 -12.25 6.18 -2.21
N ALA A 116 -13.24 5.31 -2.13
CA ALA A 116 -13.70 4.70 -0.89
C ALA A 116 -12.72 3.65 -0.37
N LYS A 117 -12.47 3.67 0.93
CA LYS A 117 -11.54 2.71 1.57
C LYS A 117 -12.14 2.04 2.79
N THR A 118 -11.65 0.84 3.09
CA THR A 118 -11.88 0.16 4.36
C THR A 118 -10.56 -0.24 4.96
N ALA A 119 -10.36 0.05 6.24
CA ALA A 119 -9.16 -0.31 6.99
C ALA A 119 -9.54 -0.99 8.30
N GLN A 120 -8.77 -1.97 8.75
CA GLN A 120 -9.03 -2.62 10.04
C GLN A 120 -8.66 -1.71 11.20
N TYR A 121 -7.57 -0.96 11.07
CA TYR A 121 -7.02 -0.06 12.07
C TYR A 121 -6.68 1.28 11.42
N SER A 122 -6.53 2.32 12.25
CA SER A 122 -6.14 3.67 11.80
C SER A 122 -4.62 3.88 11.74
N ASP A 123 -3.82 2.81 11.87
CA ASP A 123 -2.37 2.91 11.75
C ASP A 123 -1.96 3.44 10.37
N GLY A 124 -1.10 4.46 10.35
CA GLY A 124 -0.66 5.12 9.11
C GLY A 124 -1.64 6.15 8.53
N TRP A 125 -2.76 6.39 9.22
CA TRP A 125 -3.69 7.46 8.90
C TRP A 125 -3.53 8.60 9.91
N GLY A 126 -3.44 9.84 9.43
CA GLY A 126 -3.29 11.03 10.26
C GLY A 126 -4.63 11.61 10.72
N LEU A 127 -4.65 12.93 10.89
CA LEU A 127 -5.86 13.64 11.28
C LEU A 127 -6.88 13.66 10.15
N GLU A 128 -8.15 13.51 10.49
CA GLU A 128 -9.26 13.65 9.56
C GLU A 128 -9.22 15.01 8.86
N GLY A 129 -9.58 15.06 7.59
CA GLY A 129 -9.56 16.27 6.76
C GLY A 129 -8.18 16.62 6.20
N THR A 130 -7.13 15.81 6.45
CA THR A 130 -5.78 16.03 5.92
C THR A 130 -5.42 15.04 4.80
N ALA A 131 -4.27 15.26 4.15
CA ALA A 131 -3.69 14.34 3.18
C ALA A 131 -2.83 13.22 3.83
N GLU A 132 -2.82 13.11 5.15
CA GLU A 132 -2.02 12.13 5.90
C GLU A 132 -2.65 10.74 5.84
N ILE A 133 -2.45 10.03 4.74
CA ILE A 133 -2.95 8.67 4.50
C ILE A 133 -1.80 7.73 4.11
N PRO A 134 -2.00 6.39 4.15
CA PRO A 134 -0.97 5.45 3.74
C PRO A 134 -0.45 5.73 2.32
N PRO A 135 0.90 5.70 2.09
CA PRO A 135 1.52 6.13 0.83
C PRO A 135 0.97 5.44 -0.43
N TYR A 136 0.52 4.20 -0.30
CA TYR A 136 -0.04 3.48 -1.44
C TYR A 136 -1.44 3.96 -1.85
N TYR A 137 -2.26 4.42 -0.92
CA TYR A 137 -3.53 5.09 -1.23
C TYR A 137 -3.30 6.50 -1.77
N PHE A 138 -2.32 7.20 -1.20
CA PHE A 138 -1.90 8.51 -1.70
C PHE A 138 -1.46 8.43 -3.17
N ALA A 139 -0.57 7.49 -3.52
CA ALA A 139 -0.12 7.29 -4.89
C ALA A 139 -1.26 6.93 -5.86
N GLN A 140 -2.24 6.16 -5.41
CA GLN A 140 -3.44 5.84 -6.19
C GLN A 140 -4.27 7.09 -6.47
N ALA A 141 -4.51 7.92 -5.46
CA ALA A 141 -5.28 9.16 -5.59
C ALA A 141 -4.58 10.18 -6.50
N VAL A 142 -3.27 10.35 -6.36
CA VAL A 142 -2.48 11.23 -7.25
C VAL A 142 -2.60 10.79 -8.70
N TRP A 143 -2.54 9.48 -8.96
CA TRP A 143 -2.72 8.98 -10.31
C TRP A 143 -4.14 9.22 -10.86
N GLN A 144 -5.16 9.14 -10.02
CA GLN A 144 -6.50 9.55 -10.43
C GLN A 144 -6.55 11.02 -10.85
N MET A 145 -5.88 11.92 -10.11
CA MET A 145 -5.79 13.34 -10.49
C MET A 145 -5.10 13.51 -11.85
N ILE A 146 -3.97 12.82 -12.08
CA ILE A 146 -3.22 12.88 -13.34
C ILE A 146 -4.10 12.45 -14.51
N VAL A 147 -4.81 11.33 -14.39
CA VAL A 147 -5.61 10.75 -15.48
C VAL A 147 -6.89 11.52 -15.73
N THR A 148 -7.57 11.93 -14.67
CA THR A 148 -8.90 12.57 -14.79
C THR A 148 -8.85 14.08 -14.92
N GLY A 149 -7.73 14.71 -14.52
CA GLY A 149 -7.59 16.16 -14.47
C GLY A 149 -8.24 16.83 -13.25
N VAL A 150 -8.87 16.08 -12.34
CA VAL A 150 -9.42 16.63 -11.11
C VAL A 150 -8.29 17.17 -10.23
N ARG A 151 -8.60 18.19 -9.43
CA ARG A 151 -7.63 18.83 -8.54
C ARG A 151 -7.85 18.50 -7.07
N LYS A 152 -8.82 17.61 -6.79
CA LYS A 152 -9.15 17.17 -5.44
C LYS A 152 -9.62 15.71 -5.48
N VAL A 153 -9.17 14.91 -4.52
CA VAL A 153 -9.67 13.55 -4.30
C VAL A 153 -10.04 13.40 -2.83
N TYR A 154 -11.26 13.02 -2.58
CA TYR A 154 -11.73 12.61 -1.26
C TYR A 154 -11.51 11.12 -1.03
N ILE A 155 -11.06 10.77 0.17
CA ILE A 155 -10.82 9.38 0.59
C ILE A 155 -11.67 9.12 1.85
N PRO A 156 -12.97 8.83 1.69
CA PRO A 156 -13.78 8.35 2.80
C PRO A 156 -13.34 6.93 3.17
N VAL A 157 -13.15 6.68 4.48
CA VAL A 157 -12.69 5.40 4.99
C VAL A 157 -13.57 4.91 6.14
N LEU A 158 -13.91 3.61 6.11
CA LEU A 158 -14.51 2.91 7.24
C LEU A 158 -13.43 2.12 7.98
N PHE A 159 -13.18 2.47 9.24
CA PHE A 159 -12.31 1.72 10.13
C PHE A 159 -13.06 0.60 10.86
N GLY A 160 -12.40 -0.53 11.05
CA GLY A 160 -12.92 -1.62 11.87
C GLY A 160 -12.67 -1.43 13.37
N GLN A 161 -11.60 -0.70 13.73
CA GLN A 161 -11.24 -0.37 15.12
C GLN A 161 -10.49 0.97 15.18
N PRO A 162 -11.07 2.02 15.79
CA PRO A 162 -12.47 2.06 16.24
C PRO A 162 -13.42 1.90 15.05
N PHE A 163 -14.66 1.45 15.28
CA PHE A 163 -15.65 1.31 14.21
C PHE A 163 -16.25 2.68 13.92
N GLU A 164 -15.64 3.40 12.96
CA GLU A 164 -16.02 4.76 12.61
C GLU A 164 -15.72 5.08 11.15
N PHE A 165 -16.40 6.08 10.61
CA PHE A 165 -16.04 6.68 9.32
C PHE A 165 -15.19 7.90 9.56
N ARG A 166 -14.23 8.14 8.65
CA ARG A 166 -13.46 9.38 8.53
C ARG A 166 -13.32 9.75 7.06
N GLU A 167 -13.05 11.01 6.82
CA GLU A 167 -12.76 11.54 5.49
C GLU A 167 -11.38 12.17 5.46
N TYR A 168 -10.65 11.90 4.41
CA TYR A 168 -9.37 12.51 4.09
C TYR A 168 -9.47 13.20 2.75
N VAL A 169 -8.67 14.23 2.53
CA VAL A 169 -8.68 14.97 1.28
C VAL A 169 -7.26 15.23 0.81
N ILE A 170 -7.04 15.01 -0.48
CA ILE A 170 -5.78 15.32 -1.16
C ILE A 170 -6.09 16.39 -2.20
N GLU A 171 -5.41 17.51 -2.12
CA GLU A 171 -5.50 18.59 -3.09
C GLU A 171 -4.29 18.58 -4.02
N TRP A 172 -4.46 19.10 -5.22
CA TRP A 172 -3.37 19.17 -6.20
C TRP A 172 -2.14 19.91 -5.67
N ALA A 173 -2.35 20.94 -4.88
CA ALA A 173 -1.28 21.71 -4.25
C ALA A 173 -0.37 20.86 -3.34
N ASP A 174 -0.91 19.77 -2.77
CA ASP A 174 -0.14 18.85 -1.92
C ASP A 174 0.81 17.97 -2.71
N VAL A 175 0.59 17.82 -4.04
CA VAL A 175 1.22 16.80 -4.86
C VAL A 175 1.91 17.32 -6.12
N GLU A 176 1.63 18.54 -6.56
CA GLU A 176 2.07 19.05 -7.86
C GLU A 176 3.59 18.99 -8.08
N VAL A 177 4.36 19.12 -7.01
CA VAL A 177 5.83 19.05 -7.04
C VAL A 177 6.32 17.63 -7.35
N ASP A 178 5.59 16.60 -6.91
CA ASP A 178 5.96 15.20 -7.04
C ASP A 178 5.47 14.58 -8.35
N VAL A 179 4.47 15.19 -8.99
CA VAL A 179 3.85 14.66 -10.23
C VAL A 179 4.86 14.37 -11.35
N PRO A 180 5.85 15.24 -11.66
CA PRO A 180 6.83 14.93 -12.69
C PRO A 180 7.67 13.69 -12.40
N ALA A 181 8.02 13.46 -11.13
CA ALA A 181 8.77 12.28 -10.71
C ALA A 181 7.93 10.99 -10.81
N ILE A 182 6.65 11.07 -10.42
CA ILE A 182 5.69 9.95 -10.56
C ILE A 182 5.53 9.57 -12.03
N ILE A 183 5.33 10.54 -12.91
CA ILE A 183 5.20 10.33 -14.35
C ILE A 183 6.48 9.70 -14.92
N ALA A 184 7.65 10.20 -14.55
CA ALA A 184 8.92 9.66 -15.01
C ALA A 184 9.11 8.19 -14.61
N GLU A 185 8.76 7.82 -13.36
CA GLU A 185 8.83 6.43 -12.89
C GLU A 185 7.84 5.51 -13.64
N VAL A 186 6.66 6.00 -13.96
CA VAL A 186 5.67 5.25 -14.75
C VAL A 186 6.17 5.04 -16.18
N ILE A 187 6.67 6.08 -16.84
CA ILE A 187 7.24 5.99 -18.19
C ILE A 187 8.42 5.00 -18.21
N ALA A 188 9.36 5.13 -17.26
CA ALA A 188 10.49 4.20 -17.15
C ALA A 188 10.04 2.75 -16.94
N TYR A 189 8.96 2.54 -16.19
CA TYR A 189 8.37 1.21 -16.01
C TYR A 189 7.76 0.67 -17.30
N GLN A 190 7.03 1.49 -18.06
CA GLN A 190 6.47 1.09 -19.36
C GLN A 190 7.56 0.73 -20.37
N VAL A 191 8.60 1.56 -20.48
CA VAL A 191 9.78 1.27 -21.32
C VAL A 191 10.40 -0.08 -20.93
N SER A 192 10.50 -0.36 -19.62
CA SER A 192 11.04 -1.66 -19.16
C SER A 192 10.20 -2.86 -19.60
N LEU A 193 8.88 -2.69 -19.73
CA LEU A 193 7.98 -3.72 -20.26
C LEU A 193 8.16 -3.90 -21.78
N GLU A 194 8.27 -2.81 -22.52
CA GLU A 194 8.49 -2.83 -23.97
C GLU A 194 9.83 -3.48 -24.33
N ASP A 195 10.88 -3.16 -23.57
CA ASP A 195 12.23 -3.69 -23.75
C ASP A 195 12.40 -5.11 -23.17
N ASN A 196 11.35 -5.67 -22.56
CA ASN A 196 11.39 -6.95 -21.84
C ASN A 196 12.54 -7.00 -20.80
N ASN A 197 12.74 -5.90 -20.09
CA ASN A 197 13.80 -5.73 -19.10
C ASN A 197 13.18 -5.63 -17.68
N PRO A 198 12.99 -6.77 -16.96
CA PRO A 198 12.34 -6.77 -15.66
C PRO A 198 13.13 -5.99 -14.60
N PRO A 199 12.45 -5.35 -13.64
CA PRO A 199 13.10 -4.77 -12.47
C PRO A 199 13.93 -5.83 -11.73
N MET A 200 14.97 -5.37 -11.03
CA MET A 200 15.70 -6.26 -10.12
C MET A 200 14.77 -6.81 -9.03
N THR A 201 15.05 -8.03 -8.59
CA THR A 201 14.38 -8.63 -7.43
C THR A 201 14.74 -7.85 -6.16
N ASP A 202 13.77 -7.72 -5.27
CA ASP A 202 13.88 -7.08 -3.96
C ASP A 202 13.65 -8.08 -2.81
N GLY A 203 13.55 -7.58 -1.58
CA GLY A 203 13.27 -8.39 -0.39
C GLY A 203 11.79 -8.62 -0.09
N ASP A 204 10.88 -8.18 -0.97
CA ASP A 204 9.45 -8.35 -0.76
C ASP A 204 9.02 -9.82 -0.90
N MET A 205 8.10 -10.24 -0.05
CA MET A 205 7.59 -11.63 -0.08
C MET A 205 6.90 -11.95 -1.41
N SER A 206 6.19 -10.99 -2.00
CA SER A 206 5.53 -11.19 -3.29
C SER A 206 6.55 -11.41 -4.41
N THR A 207 7.72 -10.77 -4.35
CA THR A 207 8.83 -11.04 -5.27
C THR A 207 9.30 -12.49 -5.14
N TYR A 208 9.51 -12.97 -3.91
CA TYR A 208 9.92 -14.35 -3.69
C TYR A 208 8.87 -15.36 -4.18
N GLU A 209 7.59 -15.11 -3.90
CA GLU A 209 6.48 -15.95 -4.40
C GLU A 209 6.41 -15.95 -5.93
N THR A 210 6.64 -14.80 -6.55
CA THR A 210 6.71 -14.65 -8.00
C THR A 210 7.85 -15.48 -8.61
N VAL A 211 9.06 -15.38 -8.03
CA VAL A 211 10.20 -16.19 -8.49
C VAL A 211 9.89 -17.69 -8.37
N ARG A 212 9.22 -18.12 -7.30
CA ARG A 212 8.76 -19.51 -7.17
C ARG A 212 7.75 -19.91 -8.26
N ALA A 213 6.84 -19.00 -8.62
CA ALA A 213 5.85 -19.24 -9.67
C ALA A 213 6.50 -19.33 -11.07
N LEU A 214 7.57 -18.57 -11.30
CA LEU A 214 8.35 -18.64 -12.55
C LEU A 214 9.16 -19.94 -12.68
N HIS A 215 9.44 -20.62 -11.57
CA HIS A 215 10.20 -21.87 -11.51
C HIS A 215 9.40 -22.98 -10.80
N PRO A 216 8.29 -23.47 -11.40
CA PRO A 216 7.35 -24.37 -10.73
C PRO A 216 7.84 -25.82 -10.65
N SER A 217 8.86 -26.19 -11.43
CA SER A 217 9.38 -27.55 -11.53
C SER A 217 10.63 -27.74 -10.67
N ILE A 218 10.80 -28.94 -10.14
CA ILE A 218 12.03 -29.36 -9.45
C ILE A 218 12.77 -30.34 -10.37
N GLU A 219 14.00 -29.99 -10.72
CA GLU A 219 14.89 -30.88 -11.48
C GLU A 219 15.95 -31.48 -10.55
N PRO A 220 16.35 -32.76 -10.73
CA PRO A 220 17.35 -33.39 -9.90
C PRO A 220 18.78 -32.99 -10.32
N THR A 221 19.01 -31.65 -10.37
CA THR A 221 20.29 -31.06 -10.75
C THR A 221 20.82 -30.20 -9.61
N GLU A 222 22.13 -30.03 -9.59
CA GLU A 222 22.81 -29.11 -8.67
C GLU A 222 23.30 -27.87 -9.42
N THR A 223 23.16 -26.70 -8.81
CA THR A 223 23.69 -25.46 -9.35
C THR A 223 24.65 -24.84 -8.35
N ALA A 224 25.88 -24.58 -8.78
CA ALA A 224 26.85 -23.86 -7.96
C ALA A 224 26.46 -22.38 -7.89
N LEU A 225 26.27 -21.87 -6.67
CA LEU A 225 26.01 -20.44 -6.46
C LEU A 225 27.28 -19.61 -6.70
N PRO A 226 27.18 -18.46 -7.36
CA PRO A 226 28.27 -17.47 -7.35
C PRO A 226 28.60 -17.04 -5.91
N ASP A 227 29.88 -16.83 -5.62
CA ASP A 227 30.38 -16.49 -4.27
C ASP A 227 29.67 -15.28 -3.66
N ASN A 228 29.42 -14.26 -4.47
CA ASN A 228 28.72 -13.04 -4.02
C ASN A 228 27.29 -13.29 -3.57
N LEU A 229 26.56 -14.22 -4.20
CA LEU A 229 25.20 -14.60 -3.78
C LEU A 229 25.22 -15.44 -2.52
N ALA A 230 26.10 -16.46 -2.48
CA ALA A 230 26.24 -17.32 -1.32
C ALA A 230 26.67 -16.50 -0.09
N TYR A 231 27.71 -15.68 -0.22
CA TYR A 231 28.21 -14.82 0.86
C TYR A 231 27.15 -13.84 1.36
N ARG A 232 26.44 -13.14 0.45
CA ARG A 232 25.38 -12.20 0.82
C ARG A 232 24.26 -12.88 1.62
N TYR A 233 23.85 -14.09 1.22
CA TYR A 233 22.86 -14.85 1.97
C TYR A 233 23.34 -15.24 3.36
N LEU A 234 24.55 -15.81 3.45
CA LEU A 234 25.11 -16.32 4.71
C LEU A 234 25.35 -15.21 5.72
N ILE A 235 25.89 -14.05 5.29
CA ILE A 235 26.14 -12.92 6.19
C ILE A 235 24.84 -12.31 6.71
N ASN A 236 23.83 -12.16 5.85
CA ASN A 236 22.52 -11.65 6.29
C ASN A 236 21.79 -12.66 7.18
N LYS A 237 21.95 -13.96 6.94
CA LYS A 237 21.41 -15.00 7.81
C LYS A 237 22.05 -14.95 9.19
N GLN A 238 23.38 -14.77 9.27
CA GLN A 238 24.06 -14.62 10.55
C GLN A 238 23.62 -13.33 11.27
N ALA A 239 23.56 -12.20 10.56
CA ALA A 239 23.11 -10.93 11.14
C ALA A 239 21.68 -11.01 11.70
N ALA A 240 20.79 -11.75 11.04
CA ALA A 240 19.43 -11.97 11.56
C ALA A 240 19.43 -12.79 12.85
N VAL A 241 20.29 -13.80 12.96
CA VAL A 241 20.47 -14.60 14.19
C VAL A 241 20.99 -13.73 15.32
N ASP A 242 22.02 -12.91 15.05
CA ASP A 242 22.63 -12.03 16.05
C ASP A 242 21.62 -10.96 16.54
N ALA A 243 20.87 -10.35 15.60
CA ALA A 243 19.81 -9.39 15.93
C ALA A 243 18.71 -10.02 16.82
N ALA A 244 18.26 -11.24 16.49
CA ALA A 244 17.28 -11.96 17.29
C ALA A 244 17.80 -12.28 18.71
N ALA A 245 19.07 -12.60 18.87
CA ALA A 245 19.69 -12.82 20.16
C ALA A 245 19.74 -11.53 21.01
N LEU A 246 20.07 -10.39 20.39
CA LEU A 246 20.06 -9.07 21.04
C LEU A 246 18.64 -8.66 21.45
N GLU A 247 17.66 -8.85 20.59
CA GLU A 247 16.23 -8.60 20.91
C GLU A 247 15.77 -9.45 22.09
N GLN A 248 16.09 -10.75 22.08
CA GLN A 248 15.74 -11.65 23.19
C GLN A 248 16.42 -11.25 24.50
N HIS A 249 17.66 -10.79 24.45
CA HIS A 249 18.39 -10.28 25.63
C HIS A 249 17.69 -9.03 26.19
N ALA A 250 17.42 -8.02 25.36
CA ALA A 250 16.70 -6.82 25.77
C ALA A 250 15.31 -7.12 26.34
N LYS A 251 14.58 -8.06 25.72
CA LYS A 251 13.28 -8.53 26.24
C LYS A 251 13.40 -9.19 27.62
N THR A 252 14.49 -9.93 27.84
CA THR A 252 14.77 -10.57 29.14
C THR A 252 15.05 -9.53 30.22
N ASP A 253 15.85 -8.50 29.90
CA ASP A 253 16.15 -7.40 30.81
C ASP A 253 14.89 -6.62 31.18
N ILE A 254 14.03 -6.32 30.19
CA ILE A 254 12.74 -5.67 30.42
C ILE A 254 11.84 -6.56 31.32
N ALA A 255 11.78 -7.88 31.05
CA ALA A 255 11.00 -8.79 31.86
C ALA A 255 11.45 -8.84 33.34
N ASN A 256 12.77 -8.80 33.54
CA ASN A 256 13.38 -8.73 34.88
C ASN A 256 13.07 -7.39 35.55
N TYR A 257 13.26 -6.28 34.86
CA TYR A 257 12.96 -4.93 35.37
C TYR A 257 11.47 -4.74 35.73
N MET A 258 10.55 -5.28 34.91
CA MET A 258 9.11 -5.21 35.18
C MET A 258 8.68 -5.93 36.47
N GLY A 259 9.41 -6.91 36.92
CA GLY A 259 8.97 -7.77 38.03
C GLY A 259 7.57 -8.34 37.73
N ASN A 260 6.59 -8.06 38.60
CA ASN A 260 5.20 -8.50 38.46
C ASN A 260 4.29 -7.47 37.73
N ALA A 261 4.84 -6.38 37.22
CA ALA A 261 4.04 -5.37 36.54
C ALA A 261 3.35 -5.93 35.30
N LYS A 262 2.13 -5.45 35.02
CA LYS A 262 1.31 -5.90 33.90
C LYS A 262 1.78 -5.30 32.57
N LYS A 263 2.28 -4.06 32.56
CA LYS A 263 2.69 -3.32 31.34
C LYS A 263 4.06 -2.69 31.55
N ALA A 264 4.87 -2.73 30.50
CA ALA A 264 6.03 -1.87 30.32
C ALA A 264 5.67 -0.78 29.32
N THR A 265 5.94 0.48 29.68
CA THR A 265 5.66 1.64 28.83
C THR A 265 6.91 2.49 28.66
N TRP A 266 7.02 3.15 27.51
CA TRP A 266 8.06 4.13 27.24
C TRP A 266 7.46 5.30 26.44
N ASN A 267 7.65 6.52 26.90
CA ASN A 267 7.05 7.72 26.32
C ASN A 267 5.53 7.61 26.07
N GLY A 268 4.81 7.01 27.03
CA GLY A 268 3.35 6.81 26.94
C GLY A 268 2.92 5.60 26.08
N ALA A 269 3.79 5.04 25.25
CA ALA A 269 3.49 3.86 24.45
C ALA A 269 3.69 2.56 25.26
N THR A 270 2.84 1.56 25.02
CA THR A 270 3.01 0.22 25.61
C THR A 270 3.99 -0.59 24.76
N ILE A 271 5.15 -0.91 25.34
CA ILE A 271 6.17 -1.76 24.69
C ILE A 271 5.84 -3.24 24.89
N PHE A 272 5.52 -3.64 26.14
CA PHE A 272 5.13 -5.01 26.45
C PHE A 272 3.93 -5.08 27.40
N THR A 273 3.15 -6.13 27.24
CA THR A 273 2.11 -6.52 28.18
C THR A 273 2.38 -7.94 28.68
N ARG A 274 2.36 -8.17 30.00
CA ARG A 274 2.49 -9.49 30.62
C ARG A 274 1.14 -10.20 30.53
N GLN A 275 1.13 -11.40 30.02
CA GLN A 275 -0.07 -12.24 29.86
C GLN A 275 0.23 -13.67 30.30
N SER A 276 -0.80 -14.40 30.71
CA SER A 276 -0.73 -15.84 30.94
C SER A 276 -1.87 -16.53 30.19
N LYS A 277 -1.61 -17.73 29.72
CA LYS A 277 -2.63 -18.57 29.07
C LYS A 277 -2.94 -19.76 29.97
N GLY A 278 -4.21 -19.93 30.34
CA GLY A 278 -4.66 -21.07 31.14
C GLY A 278 -3.99 -21.22 32.52
N GLY A 279 -3.62 -20.10 33.17
CA GLY A 279 -2.95 -20.13 34.47
C GLY A 279 -1.47 -20.53 34.47
N GLY A 280 -0.87 -20.65 33.27
CA GLY A 280 0.55 -20.95 33.08
C GLY A 280 1.48 -19.78 33.43
N THR A 281 2.79 -19.99 33.33
CA THR A 281 3.81 -18.97 33.57
C THR A 281 3.59 -17.76 32.66
N PRO A 282 3.53 -16.54 33.24
CA PRO A 282 3.34 -15.33 32.43
C PRO A 282 4.49 -15.07 31.45
N TYR A 283 4.15 -14.57 30.28
CA TYR A 283 5.08 -14.18 29.20
C TYR A 283 4.81 -12.77 28.70
N LEU A 284 5.77 -12.15 28.02
CA LEU A 284 5.63 -10.81 27.46
C LEU A 284 5.09 -10.89 26.02
N VAL A 285 4.07 -10.08 25.77
CA VAL A 285 3.51 -9.83 24.43
C VAL A 285 3.89 -8.42 24.01
N VAL A 286 4.44 -8.27 22.83
CA VAL A 286 4.82 -6.98 22.25
C VAL A 286 3.60 -6.08 22.06
N GLY A 287 3.75 -4.80 22.31
CA GLY A 287 2.73 -3.77 22.05
C GLY A 287 2.36 -3.71 20.57
N ARG A 288 1.11 -3.38 20.24
CA ARG A 288 0.64 -3.33 18.85
C ARG A 288 1.23 -2.18 18.05
N ALA A 289 1.39 -1.02 18.69
CA ALA A 289 1.98 0.18 18.10
C ALA A 289 3.27 0.50 18.86
N LEU A 290 4.40 0.04 18.34
CA LEU A 290 5.69 0.41 18.88
C LEU A 290 6.08 1.81 18.37
N PRO A 291 6.67 2.66 19.23
CA PRO A 291 7.21 3.94 18.78
C PRO A 291 8.34 3.73 17.78
N THR A 292 8.40 4.56 16.77
CA THR A 292 9.53 4.59 15.83
C THR A 292 10.73 5.21 16.54
N ILE A 293 11.90 4.54 16.48
CA ILE A 293 13.17 5.05 16.97
C ILE A 293 13.86 5.77 15.82
N ASN A 294 14.10 7.08 15.96
CA ASN A 294 14.97 7.80 15.05
C ASN A 294 16.43 7.54 15.47
N GLN A 295 17.27 7.05 14.56
CA GLN A 295 18.67 6.70 14.81
C GLN A 295 19.55 7.86 15.34
N GLU A 296 19.05 9.10 15.36
CA GLU A 296 19.73 10.24 15.97
C GLU A 296 19.65 10.23 17.52
N GLN A 297 18.76 9.44 18.11
CA GLN A 297 18.63 9.34 19.58
C GLN A 297 19.61 8.31 20.21
N ASP A 298 20.23 7.44 19.40
CA ASP A 298 21.20 6.44 19.87
C ASP A 298 22.56 7.02 20.31
N LYS A 299 22.83 8.30 20.02
CA LYS A 299 24.11 8.95 20.40
C LYS A 299 24.06 9.64 21.77
N ALA A 300 22.95 9.58 22.49
CA ALA A 300 22.74 10.27 23.76
C ALA A 300 22.39 9.34 24.93
N ALA A 301 22.46 8.01 24.75
CA ALA A 301 22.17 7.03 25.81
C ALA A 301 23.44 6.29 26.28
#